data_c627a947dda59518d533819efc6613af
#
_entry.id   c627a947dda59518d533819efc6613af
#
_cell.length_a   1.000
_cell.length_b   1.000
_cell.length_c   1.000
_cell.angle_alpha   90.00
_cell.angle_beta   90.00
_cell.angle_gamma   90.00
#
_symmetry.space_group_name_H-M   'P 1'
#
loop_
_entity.id
_entity.type
_entity.pdbx_description
1 polymer ?
#
loop_
_entity_poly.entity_id
_entity_poly.type
_entity_poly.pdbx_seq_one_letter_code
_entity_poly.pdbx_strand_id
1 'polypeptide(L)'
;MHGKGGQICEPARLQQLRCPLIIRSTSEDVITGELVQVMRLINPRWWLPGFLNAALGAERFRTQVFRDLRIAPWVNQPPYPRDLLPWSEGSTQVDIEISWENPPTTVFIEAKYQSDLSWKTSNSTGSSKYPGDQLIRNVRVGLWRCGYFRGKELFETSLRDFVVVVLSPMANHALVRRYRSESKLRHAIPRSELIANLPRLPFVGEINYAQIRTVLQSNKRFMTRAERVAAEELDGYLQFKKGPTFLANGNGNGFHHRPPDSSNGTT
;
A
#
# COMPACT_ATOMS: atom_id res chain seq x y z
N MET A 1 -46.10 -11.77 13.72
CA MET A 1 -44.63 -11.69 13.83
C MET A 1 -44.18 -10.53 12.98
N HIS A 2 -43.86 -9.40 13.60
CA HIS A 2 -43.44 -8.20 12.88
C HIS A 2 -41.94 -8.26 12.71
N GLY A 3 -41.48 -8.40 11.47
CA GLY A 3 -40.04 -8.29 11.12
C GLY A 3 -39.58 -6.86 11.36
N LYS A 4 -38.61 -6.68 12.25
CA LYS A 4 -37.90 -5.42 12.42
C LYS A 4 -37.02 -5.21 11.20
N GLY A 5 -37.42 -4.29 10.32
CA GLY A 5 -36.61 -3.85 9.20
C GLY A 5 -35.25 -3.35 9.68
N GLY A 6 -34.19 -3.89 9.11
CA GLY A 6 -32.84 -3.42 9.38
C GLY A 6 -32.72 -1.93 9.01
N GLN A 7 -32.46 -1.10 9.99
CA GLN A 7 -32.13 0.30 9.74
C GLN A 7 -30.78 0.39 9.02
N ILE A 8 -30.83 0.83 7.77
CA ILE A 8 -29.61 1.22 7.05
C ILE A 8 -29.08 2.49 7.75
N CYS A 9 -27.95 2.40 8.39
CA CYS A 9 -27.32 3.54 9.05
C CYS A 9 -26.85 4.55 8.02
N GLU A 10 -27.39 5.77 8.07
CA GLU A 10 -26.88 6.89 7.26
C GLU A 10 -25.44 7.29 7.69
N PRO A 11 -24.59 7.75 6.75
CA PRO A 11 -23.17 8.05 6.99
C PRO A 11 -22.93 9.01 8.17
N ALA A 12 -23.80 10.00 8.36
CA ALA A 12 -23.66 10.99 9.44
C ALA A 12 -23.89 10.42 10.86
N ARG A 13 -24.68 9.33 10.99
CA ARG A 13 -24.91 8.64 12.26
C ARG A 13 -23.80 7.64 12.60
N LEU A 14 -23.05 7.15 11.62
CA LEU A 14 -21.96 6.21 11.83
C LEU A 14 -20.83 6.79 12.69
N GLN A 15 -20.63 8.12 12.67
CA GLN A 15 -19.62 8.78 13.49
C GLN A 15 -19.95 8.81 15.00
N GLN A 16 -21.21 8.70 15.37
CA GLN A 16 -21.66 8.75 16.77
C GLN A 16 -21.82 7.37 17.42
N LEU A 17 -21.94 6.31 16.63
CA LEU A 17 -22.00 4.95 17.11
C LEU A 17 -20.57 4.38 17.18
N ARG A 18 -20.24 3.66 18.25
CA ARG A 18 -19.01 2.85 18.33
C ARG A 18 -19.13 1.67 17.36
N CYS A 19 -19.11 1.96 16.06
CA CYS A 19 -19.14 0.93 15.04
C CYS A 19 -17.86 0.08 15.13
N PRO A 20 -17.93 -1.24 14.87
CA PRO A 20 -16.75 -2.07 14.71
C PRO A 20 -15.79 -1.44 13.71
N LEU A 21 -14.45 -1.60 13.92
CA LEU A 21 -13.39 -1.02 13.08
C LEU A 21 -13.62 -1.29 11.59
N ILE A 22 -14.16 -2.45 11.26
CA ILE A 22 -14.43 -2.86 9.88
C ILE A 22 -15.47 -1.98 9.16
N ILE A 23 -16.33 -1.28 9.91
CA ILE A 23 -17.37 -0.41 9.33
C ILE A 23 -16.98 1.07 9.40
N ARG A 24 -15.83 1.40 9.98
CA ARG A 24 -15.35 2.79 10.04
C ARG A 24 -14.96 3.25 8.64
N SER A 25 -15.52 4.37 8.21
CA SER A 25 -15.18 4.99 6.93
C SER A 25 -13.69 5.33 6.78
N THR A 26 -12.96 5.42 7.89
CA THR A 26 -11.53 5.75 7.98
C THR A 26 -10.62 4.53 8.06
N SER A 27 -11.16 3.30 8.06
CA SER A 27 -10.33 2.10 8.17
C SER A 27 -9.60 1.79 6.86
N GLU A 28 -8.28 1.66 6.92
CA GLU A 28 -7.43 1.19 5.83
C GLU A 28 -7.71 -0.29 5.52
N ASP A 29 -8.03 -1.08 6.54
CA ASP A 29 -8.37 -2.51 6.39
C ASP A 29 -9.61 -2.73 5.54
N VAL A 30 -10.63 -1.85 5.64
CA VAL A 30 -11.82 -1.93 4.79
C VAL A 30 -11.46 -1.71 3.33
N ILE A 31 -10.60 -0.73 3.04
CA ILE A 31 -10.14 -0.47 1.66
C ILE A 31 -9.36 -1.67 1.13
N THR A 32 -8.48 -2.22 1.93
CA THR A 32 -7.70 -3.42 1.58
C THR A 32 -8.62 -4.60 1.28
N GLY A 33 -9.62 -4.84 2.13
CA GLY A 33 -10.60 -5.92 1.95
C GLY A 33 -11.41 -5.78 0.67
N GLU A 34 -11.98 -4.61 0.41
CA GLU A 34 -12.75 -4.31 -0.80
C GLU A 34 -11.91 -4.45 -2.08
N LEU A 35 -10.69 -3.92 -2.06
CA LEU A 35 -9.77 -4.06 -3.19
C LEU A 35 -9.46 -5.52 -3.48
N VAL A 36 -9.11 -6.32 -2.46
CA VAL A 36 -8.79 -7.74 -2.64
C VAL A 36 -9.99 -8.51 -3.16
N GLN A 37 -11.19 -8.24 -2.64
CA GLN A 37 -12.41 -8.88 -3.11
C GLN A 37 -12.63 -8.63 -4.61
N VAL A 38 -12.57 -7.38 -5.04
CA VAL A 38 -12.80 -7.00 -6.43
C VAL A 38 -11.66 -7.48 -7.33
N MET A 39 -10.40 -7.38 -6.90
CA MET A 39 -9.24 -7.88 -7.62
C MET A 39 -9.33 -9.39 -7.91
N ARG A 40 -9.95 -10.17 -7.02
CA ARG A 40 -10.18 -11.61 -7.20
C ARG A 40 -11.34 -11.93 -8.14
N LEU A 41 -12.33 -11.04 -8.26
CA LEU A 41 -13.50 -11.21 -9.10
C LEU A 41 -13.26 -10.85 -10.56
N ILE A 42 -12.42 -9.85 -10.82
CA ILE A 42 -12.12 -9.36 -12.15
C ILE A 42 -10.91 -10.10 -12.73
N ASN A 43 -11.02 -10.57 -13.97
CA ASN A 43 -9.90 -11.19 -14.65
C ASN A 43 -8.65 -10.28 -14.60
N PRO A 44 -7.52 -10.76 -14.09
CA PRO A 44 -6.33 -9.93 -13.83
C PRO A 44 -5.78 -9.25 -15.09
N ARG A 45 -6.02 -9.79 -16.26
CA ARG A 45 -5.61 -9.16 -17.54
C ARG A 45 -6.21 -7.77 -17.77
N TRP A 46 -7.36 -7.49 -17.15
CA TRP A 46 -8.08 -6.23 -17.33
C TRP A 46 -7.66 -5.13 -16.37
N TRP A 47 -7.02 -5.47 -15.27
CA TRP A 47 -6.62 -4.47 -14.28
C TRP A 47 -5.13 -4.52 -13.91
N LEU A 48 -4.52 -5.70 -13.77
CA LEU A 48 -3.19 -5.83 -13.18
C LEU A 48 -2.07 -5.14 -13.98
N PRO A 49 -1.96 -5.29 -15.32
CA PRO A 49 -0.96 -4.56 -16.08
C PRO A 49 -1.14 -3.04 -16.01
N GLY A 50 -2.36 -2.56 -16.21
CA GLY A 50 -2.67 -1.14 -16.13
C GLY A 50 -2.43 -0.55 -14.75
N PHE A 51 -2.79 -1.27 -13.69
CA PHE A 51 -2.52 -0.90 -12.30
C PHE A 51 -1.01 -0.74 -12.04
N LEU A 52 -0.21 -1.74 -12.42
CA LEU A 52 1.24 -1.71 -12.19
C LEU A 52 1.94 -0.64 -13.04
N ASN A 53 1.56 -0.50 -14.31
CA ASN A 53 2.11 0.52 -15.18
C ASN A 53 1.79 1.93 -14.68
N ALA A 54 0.55 2.17 -14.25
CA ALA A 54 0.16 3.45 -13.66
C ALA A 54 0.93 3.74 -12.35
N ALA A 55 1.09 2.73 -11.48
CA ALA A 55 1.83 2.87 -10.23
C ALA A 55 3.31 3.20 -10.46
N LEU A 56 3.93 2.57 -11.43
CA LEU A 56 5.34 2.75 -11.73
C LEU A 56 5.63 3.98 -12.62
N GLY A 57 4.62 4.47 -13.34
CA GLY A 57 4.79 5.50 -14.36
C GLY A 57 5.63 4.98 -15.54
N ALA A 58 5.50 3.70 -15.89
CA ALA A 58 6.27 3.04 -16.93
C ALA A 58 5.49 1.89 -17.57
N GLU A 59 5.57 1.73 -18.89
CA GLU A 59 4.98 0.62 -19.65
C GLU A 59 5.84 -0.65 -19.51
N ARG A 60 5.72 -1.32 -18.38
CA ARG A 60 6.53 -2.49 -18.03
C ARG A 60 5.75 -3.80 -18.17
N PHE A 61 4.48 -3.78 -17.79
CA PHE A 61 3.62 -4.95 -17.78
C PHE A 61 2.67 -4.95 -18.97
N ARG A 62 2.46 -6.12 -19.58
CA ARG A 62 1.55 -6.29 -20.71
C ARG A 62 0.44 -7.25 -20.33
N THR A 63 -0.66 -7.19 -21.05
CA THR A 63 -1.73 -8.18 -20.93
C THR A 63 -1.20 -9.57 -21.23
N GLN A 64 -1.35 -10.49 -20.30
CA GLN A 64 -0.86 -11.87 -20.39
C GLN A 64 -1.75 -12.81 -19.59
N VAL A 65 -1.47 -14.09 -19.65
CA VAL A 65 -2.04 -15.08 -18.73
C VAL A 65 -1.20 -15.08 -17.45
N PHE A 66 -1.83 -14.78 -16.33
CA PHE A 66 -1.19 -14.81 -15.02
C PHE A 66 -1.37 -16.21 -14.42
N ARG A 67 -0.36 -17.08 -14.61
CA ARG A 67 -0.39 -18.44 -14.06
C ARG A 67 -0.19 -18.40 -12.54
N ASP A 68 -0.94 -19.25 -11.84
CA ASP A 68 -0.86 -19.41 -10.39
C ASP A 68 -0.98 -18.08 -9.62
N LEU A 69 -1.82 -17.17 -10.14
CA LEU A 69 -2.05 -15.88 -9.51
C LEU A 69 -2.62 -16.08 -8.11
N ARG A 70 -1.94 -15.48 -7.14
CA ARG A 70 -2.38 -15.41 -5.74
C ARG A 70 -2.50 -13.94 -5.35
N ILE A 71 -3.58 -13.62 -4.64
CA ILE A 71 -3.83 -12.30 -4.05
C ILE A 71 -4.16 -12.56 -2.59
N ALA A 72 -3.30 -12.13 -1.68
CA ALA A 72 -3.44 -12.38 -0.26
C ALA A 72 -3.39 -11.07 0.53
N PRO A 73 -4.42 -10.76 1.33
CA PRO A 73 -4.40 -9.61 2.23
C PRO A 73 -3.65 -9.94 3.52
N TRP A 74 -3.13 -8.90 4.18
CA TRP A 74 -2.55 -8.89 5.52
C TRP A 74 -1.47 -9.96 5.75
N VAL A 75 -0.55 -10.08 4.80
CA VAL A 75 0.49 -11.11 4.85
C VAL A 75 1.62 -10.68 5.79
N ASN A 76 1.79 -11.44 6.87
CA ASN A 76 2.89 -11.24 7.79
C ASN A 76 4.21 -11.70 7.17
N GLN A 77 5.20 -10.83 7.22
CA GLN A 77 6.55 -11.07 6.72
C GLN A 77 7.54 -11.03 7.88
N PRO A 78 8.39 -12.05 8.06
CA PRO A 78 9.47 -11.96 9.02
C PRO A 78 10.47 -10.87 8.64
N PRO A 79 11.24 -10.34 9.61
CA PRO A 79 12.22 -9.30 9.34
C PRO A 79 13.40 -9.86 8.54
N TYR A 80 13.43 -9.62 7.24
CA TYR A 80 14.51 -10.07 6.38
C TYR A 80 15.36 -8.89 5.87
N PRO A 81 16.63 -9.13 5.61
CA PRO A 81 17.47 -10.26 6.05
C PRO A 81 17.83 -10.11 7.53
N ARG A 82 17.30 -10.98 8.37
CA ARG A 82 17.41 -10.87 9.84
C ARG A 82 18.85 -10.79 10.33
N ASP A 83 19.71 -11.64 9.77
CA ASP A 83 21.11 -11.75 10.20
C ASP A 83 21.98 -10.57 9.69
N LEU A 84 21.46 -9.76 8.78
CA LEU A 84 22.18 -8.62 8.22
C LEU A 84 21.72 -7.30 8.84
N LEU A 85 20.66 -7.30 9.66
CA LEU A 85 20.18 -6.10 10.33
C LEU A 85 21.05 -5.79 11.55
N PRO A 86 21.59 -4.57 11.66
CA PRO A 86 22.34 -4.14 12.84
C PRO A 86 21.46 -3.77 14.05
N TRP A 87 20.16 -4.11 13.99
CA TRP A 87 19.20 -3.92 15.09
C TRP A 87 18.18 -5.05 15.11
N SER A 88 17.48 -5.18 16.24
CA SER A 88 16.33 -6.08 16.33
C SER A 88 15.12 -5.44 15.64
N GLU A 89 14.43 -6.24 14.83
CA GLU A 89 13.23 -5.82 14.11
C GLU A 89 12.17 -6.92 14.19
N GLY A 90 10.91 -6.53 14.43
CA GLY A 90 9.76 -7.41 14.38
C GLY A 90 9.27 -7.68 12.95
N SER A 91 8.31 -8.59 12.81
CA SER A 91 7.63 -8.84 11.54
C SER A 91 6.96 -7.56 11.01
N THR A 92 6.84 -7.46 9.70
CA THR A 92 6.02 -6.44 9.04
C THR A 92 4.80 -7.11 8.40
N GLN A 93 3.67 -6.42 8.37
CA GLN A 93 2.49 -6.87 7.65
C GLN A 93 2.43 -6.11 6.33
N VAL A 94 2.26 -6.84 5.23
CA VAL A 94 1.99 -6.29 3.91
C VAL A 94 0.48 -6.30 3.71
N ASP A 95 -0.12 -5.18 3.36
CA ASP A 95 -1.58 -5.07 3.24
C ASP A 95 -2.12 -5.98 2.14
N ILE A 96 -1.47 -6.00 0.96
CA ILE A 96 -1.81 -6.95 -0.10
C ILE A 96 -0.53 -7.48 -0.74
N GLU A 97 -0.40 -8.81 -0.81
CA GLU A 97 0.62 -9.49 -1.60
C GLU A 97 -0.03 -10.10 -2.84
N ILE A 98 0.52 -9.79 -4.01
CA ILE A 98 0.12 -10.40 -5.28
C ILE A 98 1.34 -11.15 -5.83
N SER A 99 1.14 -12.40 -6.24
CA SER A 99 2.21 -13.18 -6.88
C SER A 99 1.67 -14.03 -8.01
N TRP A 100 2.49 -14.26 -9.03
CA TRP A 100 2.18 -15.17 -10.15
C TRP A 100 3.46 -15.80 -10.68
N GLU A 101 3.27 -16.84 -11.50
CA GLU A 101 4.35 -17.49 -12.21
C GLU A 101 4.32 -17.11 -13.71
N ASN A 102 5.48 -17.17 -14.34
CA ASN A 102 5.69 -17.01 -15.77
C ASN A 102 5.34 -15.60 -16.34
N PRO A 103 6.23 -14.61 -16.16
CA PRO A 103 7.46 -14.69 -15.37
C PRO A 103 7.14 -14.62 -13.86
N PRO A 104 7.95 -15.27 -13.02
CA PRO A 104 7.74 -15.26 -11.59
C PRO A 104 7.87 -13.83 -11.05
N THR A 105 6.81 -13.34 -10.44
CA THR A 105 6.73 -11.96 -9.96
C THR A 105 6.02 -11.89 -8.62
N THR A 106 6.46 -10.99 -7.76
CA THR A 106 5.83 -10.66 -6.48
C THR A 106 5.62 -9.16 -6.39
N VAL A 107 4.44 -8.75 -5.95
CA VAL A 107 4.06 -7.36 -5.74
C VAL A 107 3.59 -7.19 -4.31
N PHE A 108 4.14 -6.21 -3.61
CA PHE A 108 3.65 -5.75 -2.32
C PHE A 108 2.89 -4.44 -2.51
N ILE A 109 1.71 -4.35 -1.93
CA ILE A 109 0.91 -3.12 -1.91
C ILE A 109 0.73 -2.71 -0.47
N GLU A 110 1.06 -1.46 -0.20
CA GLU A 110 0.82 -0.76 1.07
C GLU A 110 -0.31 0.22 0.87
N ALA A 111 -1.44 -0.02 1.52
CA ALA A 111 -2.62 0.83 1.44
C ALA A 111 -2.59 1.93 2.50
N LYS A 112 -2.87 3.16 2.10
CA LYS A 112 -3.00 4.32 2.97
C LYS A 112 -4.29 5.06 2.66
N TYR A 113 -4.92 5.61 3.70
CA TYR A 113 -6.13 6.40 3.52
C TYR A 113 -5.99 7.83 4.03
N GLN A 114 -5.87 8.03 5.33
CA GLN A 114 -5.72 9.35 5.94
C GLN A 114 -4.34 9.56 6.55
N SER A 115 -3.57 8.50 6.68
CA SER A 115 -2.20 8.53 7.17
C SER A 115 -1.20 8.55 6.01
N ASP A 116 -0.03 9.13 6.24
CA ASP A 116 1.12 8.95 5.36
C ASP A 116 1.91 7.70 5.80
N LEU A 117 2.88 7.30 4.99
CA LEU A 117 3.83 6.25 5.35
C LEU A 117 4.59 6.63 6.62
N SER A 118 4.64 5.72 7.58
CA SER A 118 5.37 5.96 8.82
C SER A 118 6.87 6.04 8.58
N TRP A 119 7.49 7.15 8.99
CA TRP A 119 8.95 7.35 8.95
C TRP A 119 9.69 6.47 9.95
N LYS A 120 9.02 6.06 11.04
CA LYS A 120 9.48 5.07 12.02
C LYS A 120 8.31 4.18 12.37
N THR A 121 8.53 2.87 12.38
CA THR A 121 7.51 1.93 12.82
C THR A 121 7.80 1.46 14.25
N SER A 122 6.77 1.11 15.01
CA SER A 122 6.89 0.60 16.37
C SER A 122 7.77 -0.66 16.49
N ASN A 123 7.83 -1.43 15.41
CA ASN A 123 8.59 -2.69 15.34
C ASN A 123 9.96 -2.53 14.66
N SER A 124 10.38 -1.31 14.34
CA SER A 124 11.68 -1.04 13.75
C SER A 124 12.17 0.33 14.22
N THR A 125 13.21 0.32 15.01
CA THR A 125 13.85 1.55 15.46
C THR A 125 14.78 2.13 14.42
N GLY A 126 15.16 1.34 13.40
CA GLY A 126 16.23 1.71 12.48
C GLY A 126 17.54 1.93 13.24
N SER A 127 18.42 2.72 12.66
CA SER A 127 19.60 3.23 13.35
C SER A 127 19.87 4.66 12.87
N SER A 128 20.82 5.36 13.49
CA SER A 128 21.25 6.69 13.03
C SER A 128 21.71 6.67 11.56
N LYS A 129 22.19 5.52 11.08
CA LYS A 129 22.68 5.31 9.71
C LYS A 129 21.60 4.84 8.73
N TYR A 130 20.62 4.06 9.20
CA TYR A 130 19.63 3.42 8.35
C TYR A 130 18.21 3.78 8.80
N PRO A 131 17.31 4.19 7.88
CA PRO A 131 15.93 4.50 8.20
C PRO A 131 15.14 3.24 8.56
N GLY A 132 14.18 3.40 9.49
CA GLY A 132 13.25 2.35 9.89
C GLY A 132 11.84 2.61 9.38
N ASP A 133 11.68 3.31 8.26
CA ASP A 133 10.37 3.60 7.68
C ASP A 133 9.69 2.37 7.09
N GLN A 134 8.38 2.44 6.97
CA GLN A 134 7.55 1.34 6.52
C GLN A 134 7.87 0.88 5.11
N LEU A 135 8.13 1.82 4.19
CA LEU A 135 8.37 1.49 2.79
C LEU A 135 9.69 0.75 2.61
N ILE A 136 10.78 1.21 3.26
CA ILE A 136 12.08 0.55 3.14
C ILE A 136 12.07 -0.85 3.78
N ARG A 137 11.26 -1.07 4.82
CA ARG A 137 11.07 -2.40 5.39
C ARG A 137 10.44 -3.35 4.39
N ASN A 138 9.35 -2.93 3.74
CA ASN A 138 8.67 -3.73 2.72
C ASN A 138 9.59 -4.00 1.52
N VAL A 139 10.37 -3.00 1.09
CA VAL A 139 11.36 -3.16 0.01
C VAL A 139 12.42 -4.20 0.40
N ARG A 140 13.02 -4.08 1.57
CA ARG A 140 14.09 -4.98 2.03
C ARG A 140 13.59 -6.43 2.15
N VAL A 141 12.42 -6.61 2.75
CA VAL A 141 11.80 -7.94 2.88
C VAL A 141 11.49 -8.54 1.51
N GLY A 142 10.92 -7.74 0.60
CA GLY A 142 10.61 -8.20 -0.75
C GLY A 142 11.85 -8.58 -1.56
N LEU A 143 12.89 -7.74 -1.52
CA LEU A 143 14.16 -8.05 -2.19
C LEU A 143 14.80 -9.34 -1.66
N TRP A 144 14.74 -9.58 -0.35
CA TRP A 144 15.24 -10.80 0.24
C TRP A 144 14.44 -12.03 -0.22
N ARG A 145 13.12 -11.98 -0.11
CA ARG A 145 12.24 -13.09 -0.51
C ARG A 145 12.31 -13.42 -2.00
N CYS A 146 12.57 -12.41 -2.82
CA CYS A 146 12.66 -12.56 -4.27
C CYS A 146 14.08 -12.92 -4.75
N GLY A 147 15.03 -13.19 -3.84
CA GLY A 147 16.36 -13.73 -4.18
C GLY A 147 17.38 -12.69 -4.62
N TYR A 148 17.20 -11.40 -4.32
CA TYR A 148 18.13 -10.35 -4.74
C TYR A 148 19.39 -10.22 -3.86
N PHE A 149 19.41 -10.79 -2.66
CA PHE A 149 20.58 -10.80 -1.80
C PHE A 149 21.46 -12.01 -2.07
N ARG A 150 22.76 -11.79 -2.30
CA ARG A 150 23.76 -12.84 -2.45
C ARG A 150 24.18 -13.39 -1.09
N GLY A 151 24.60 -14.65 -1.03
CA GLY A 151 25.36 -15.18 0.11
C GLY A 151 24.61 -16.10 1.06
N LYS A 152 23.42 -16.57 0.70
CA LYS A 152 22.86 -17.75 1.35
C LYS A 152 22.49 -18.79 0.29
N GLU A 153 23.38 -19.73 0.10
CA GLU A 153 23.20 -20.95 -0.68
C GLU A 153 22.09 -21.88 -0.15
N LEU A 154 21.35 -21.42 0.86
CA LEU A 154 20.46 -22.29 1.62
C LEU A 154 19.13 -22.57 0.95
N PHE A 155 18.74 -21.83 -0.03
CA PHE A 155 17.56 -22.15 -0.82
C PHE A 155 17.73 -21.58 -2.22
N GLU A 156 17.66 -22.42 -3.22
CA GLU A 156 17.48 -22.08 -4.64
C GLU A 156 16.14 -21.35 -4.83
N THR A 157 15.99 -20.20 -4.24
CA THR A 157 14.87 -19.32 -4.58
C THR A 157 15.17 -18.78 -5.96
N SER A 158 14.49 -19.31 -6.95
CA SER A 158 14.50 -18.75 -8.30
C SER A 158 14.22 -17.26 -8.19
N LEU A 159 15.07 -16.44 -8.81
CA LEU A 159 14.93 -14.98 -8.84
C LEU A 159 13.52 -14.62 -9.35
N ARG A 160 12.75 -13.90 -8.52
CA ARG A 160 11.42 -13.39 -8.86
C ARG A 160 11.49 -11.90 -9.08
N ASP A 161 10.84 -11.41 -10.11
CA ASP A 161 10.67 -9.96 -10.26
C ASP A 161 9.89 -9.39 -9.06
N PHE A 162 10.26 -8.18 -8.62
CA PHE A 162 9.65 -7.59 -7.44
C PHE A 162 9.20 -6.15 -7.70
N VAL A 163 8.04 -5.81 -7.17
CA VAL A 163 7.44 -4.47 -7.20
C VAL A 163 6.85 -4.15 -5.83
N VAL A 164 7.01 -2.92 -5.40
CA VAL A 164 6.28 -2.38 -4.24
C VAL A 164 5.49 -1.14 -4.66
N VAL A 165 4.22 -1.08 -4.26
CA VAL A 165 3.28 -0.02 -4.61
C VAL A 165 2.68 0.57 -3.35
N VAL A 166 2.68 1.88 -3.23
CA VAL A 166 1.89 2.61 -2.25
C VAL A 166 0.57 3.01 -2.90
N LEU A 167 -0.52 2.64 -2.27
CA LEU A 167 -1.88 2.95 -2.69
C LEU A 167 -2.51 3.94 -1.72
N SER A 168 -2.98 5.08 -2.21
CA SER A 168 -3.59 6.09 -1.37
C SER A 168 -4.58 6.99 -2.14
N PRO A 169 -5.39 7.83 -1.47
CA PRO A 169 -6.25 8.80 -2.17
C PRO A 169 -5.48 9.77 -3.05
N MET A 170 -4.25 10.12 -2.64
CA MET A 170 -3.38 11.06 -3.36
C MET A 170 -2.01 10.43 -3.59
N ALA A 171 -1.45 10.64 -4.77
CA ALA A 171 -0.06 10.32 -5.07
C ALA A 171 0.89 11.41 -4.52
N ASN A 172 2.18 11.15 -4.64
CA ASN A 172 3.27 12.07 -4.30
C ASN A 172 3.86 11.91 -2.90
N HIS A 173 3.94 10.67 -2.41
CA HIS A 173 4.58 10.35 -1.14
C HIS A 173 6.09 10.62 -1.19
N ALA A 174 6.60 11.30 -0.17
CA ALA A 174 8.02 11.67 -0.09
C ALA A 174 8.96 10.45 -0.07
N LEU A 175 8.55 9.36 0.61
CA LEU A 175 9.33 8.12 0.66
C LEU A 175 9.36 7.41 -0.70
N VAL A 176 8.26 7.40 -1.46
CA VAL A 176 8.24 6.83 -2.82
C VAL A 176 9.21 7.59 -3.72
N ARG A 177 9.16 8.93 -3.74
CA ARG A 177 10.12 9.76 -4.49
C ARG A 177 11.57 9.51 -4.07
N ARG A 178 11.81 9.34 -2.77
CA ARG A 178 13.14 9.03 -2.23
C ARG A 178 13.67 7.71 -2.78
N TYR A 179 12.88 6.64 -2.71
CA TYR A 179 13.32 5.28 -3.04
C TYR A 179 13.18 4.89 -4.52
N ARG A 180 12.62 5.76 -5.36
CA ARG A 180 12.78 5.66 -6.82
C ARG A 180 14.22 5.92 -7.27
N SER A 181 15.02 6.63 -6.46
CA SER A 181 16.45 6.81 -6.69
C SER A 181 17.20 5.58 -6.20
N GLU A 182 17.86 4.85 -7.11
CA GLU A 182 18.65 3.66 -6.78
C GLU A 182 19.72 3.95 -5.72
N SER A 183 20.45 5.06 -5.85
CA SER A 183 21.49 5.46 -4.89
C SER A 183 20.91 5.65 -3.48
N LYS A 184 19.78 6.38 -3.35
CA LYS A 184 19.14 6.60 -2.06
C LYS A 184 18.57 5.31 -1.48
N LEU A 185 18.04 4.44 -2.33
CA LEU A 185 17.51 3.13 -1.94
C LEU A 185 18.62 2.24 -1.39
N ARG A 186 19.73 2.08 -2.13
CA ARG A 186 20.89 1.29 -1.69
C ARG A 186 21.47 1.80 -0.38
N HIS A 187 21.60 3.13 -0.24
CA HIS A 187 22.09 3.74 1.00
C HIS A 187 21.17 3.46 2.21
N ALA A 188 19.88 3.25 1.98
CA ALA A 188 18.90 2.96 3.03
C ALA A 188 18.87 1.47 3.46
N ILE A 189 19.49 0.58 2.70
CA ILE A 189 19.48 -0.87 2.96
C ILE A 189 20.81 -1.30 3.58
N PRO A 190 20.83 -1.87 4.81
CA PRO A 190 22.03 -2.46 5.38
C PRO A 190 22.58 -3.55 4.47
N ARG A 191 23.89 -3.60 4.31
CA ARG A 191 24.60 -4.59 3.50
C ARG A 191 24.10 -4.63 2.05
N SER A 192 23.75 -3.45 1.49
CA SER A 192 23.29 -3.33 0.10
C SER A 192 24.32 -3.75 -0.94
N GLU A 193 25.59 -3.88 -0.58
CA GLU A 193 26.64 -4.48 -1.41
C GLU A 193 26.39 -5.96 -1.75
N LEU A 194 25.58 -6.64 -0.95
CA LEU A 194 25.13 -8.01 -1.23
C LEU A 194 24.03 -8.08 -2.29
N ILE A 195 23.45 -6.94 -2.68
CA ILE A 195 22.46 -6.86 -3.76
C ILE A 195 23.20 -6.52 -5.06
N ALA A 196 23.48 -7.54 -5.87
CA ALA A 196 24.18 -7.30 -7.13
C ALA A 196 23.36 -6.46 -8.10
N ASN A 197 22.14 -6.89 -8.36
CA ASN A 197 21.20 -6.23 -9.24
C ASN A 197 19.91 -5.94 -8.49
N LEU A 198 19.30 -4.80 -8.73
CA LEU A 198 17.95 -4.52 -8.28
C LEU A 198 16.92 -5.11 -9.26
N PRO A 199 15.65 -5.23 -8.87
CA PRO A 199 14.56 -5.50 -9.81
C PRO A 199 14.58 -4.49 -10.95
N ARG A 200 13.95 -4.85 -12.07
CA ARG A 200 13.82 -3.92 -13.20
C ARG A 200 13.22 -2.59 -12.74
N LEU A 201 13.98 -1.51 -12.94
CA LEU A 201 13.57 -0.16 -12.57
C LEU A 201 12.52 0.42 -13.53
N PRO A 202 11.58 1.23 -13.03
CA PRO A 202 11.27 1.43 -11.62
C PRO A 202 10.53 0.22 -11.02
N PHE A 203 10.77 -0.09 -9.75
CA PHE A 203 10.04 -1.12 -9.01
C PHE A 203 9.39 -0.61 -7.72
N VAL A 204 9.65 0.63 -7.35
CA VAL A 204 8.94 1.36 -6.29
C VAL A 204 7.99 2.35 -6.95
N GLY A 205 6.71 2.19 -6.66
CA GLY A 205 5.66 2.99 -7.27
C GLY A 205 4.58 3.46 -6.31
N GLU A 206 3.70 4.30 -6.81
CA GLU A 206 2.51 4.76 -6.11
C GLU A 206 1.35 4.90 -7.08
N ILE A 207 0.15 4.60 -6.62
CA ILE A 207 -1.07 4.74 -7.37
C ILE A 207 -2.16 5.37 -6.51
N ASN A 208 -2.93 6.27 -7.08
CA ASN A 208 -4.07 6.85 -6.39
C ASN A 208 -5.40 6.24 -6.84
N TYR A 209 -6.45 6.52 -6.08
CA TYR A 209 -7.78 5.99 -6.35
C TYR A 209 -8.32 6.40 -7.72
N ALA A 210 -8.02 7.63 -8.19
CA ALA A 210 -8.45 8.09 -9.50
C ALA A 210 -7.78 7.27 -10.63
N GLN A 211 -6.50 6.95 -10.49
CA GLN A 211 -5.78 6.12 -11.45
C GLN A 211 -6.34 4.69 -11.51
N ILE A 212 -6.68 4.08 -10.35
CA ILE A 212 -7.33 2.76 -10.34
C ILE A 212 -8.66 2.80 -11.10
N ARG A 213 -9.48 3.81 -10.83
CA ARG A 213 -10.74 4.03 -11.52
C ARG A 213 -10.55 4.14 -13.03
N THR A 214 -9.54 4.91 -13.47
CA THR A 214 -9.19 5.04 -14.89
C THR A 214 -8.82 3.69 -15.51
N VAL A 215 -8.02 2.88 -14.83
CA VAL A 215 -7.62 1.54 -15.29
C VAL A 215 -8.84 0.63 -15.48
N LEU A 216 -9.75 0.61 -14.51
CA LEU A 216 -10.97 -0.21 -14.57
C LEU A 216 -11.90 0.27 -15.70
N GLN A 217 -12.12 1.57 -15.81
CA GLN A 217 -12.98 2.16 -16.85
C GLN A 217 -12.45 1.91 -18.26
N SER A 218 -11.15 2.02 -18.49
CA SER A 218 -10.51 1.79 -19.79
C SER A 218 -10.71 0.36 -20.31
N ASN A 219 -10.84 -0.61 -19.40
CA ASN A 219 -10.96 -2.03 -19.74
C ASN A 219 -12.39 -2.57 -19.59
N LYS A 220 -13.35 -1.75 -19.16
CA LYS A 220 -14.74 -2.15 -18.88
C LYS A 220 -15.42 -2.87 -20.04
N ARG A 221 -15.13 -2.48 -21.29
CA ARG A 221 -15.69 -3.10 -22.50
C ARG A 221 -15.32 -4.58 -22.68
N PHE A 222 -14.20 -5.02 -22.07
CA PHE A 222 -13.71 -6.40 -22.18
C PHE A 222 -14.18 -7.28 -21.03
N MET A 223 -14.81 -6.70 -20.01
CA MET A 223 -15.27 -7.38 -18.82
C MET A 223 -16.62 -8.06 -19.07
N THR A 224 -16.84 -9.19 -18.42
CA THR A 224 -18.15 -9.83 -18.30
C THR A 224 -19.12 -8.92 -17.52
N ARG A 225 -20.41 -9.27 -17.53
CA ARG A 225 -21.41 -8.49 -16.76
C ARG A 225 -21.09 -8.47 -15.26
N ALA A 226 -20.70 -9.62 -14.69
CA ALA A 226 -20.36 -9.71 -13.27
C ALA A 226 -19.11 -8.88 -12.92
N GLU A 227 -18.06 -8.95 -13.74
CA GLU A 227 -16.85 -8.14 -13.55
C GLU A 227 -17.13 -6.63 -13.66
N ARG A 228 -18.03 -6.22 -14.57
CA ARG A 228 -18.43 -4.82 -14.68
C ARG A 228 -19.15 -4.33 -13.43
N VAL A 229 -20.06 -5.11 -12.88
CA VAL A 229 -20.75 -4.77 -11.62
C VAL A 229 -19.73 -4.60 -10.50
N ALA A 230 -18.83 -5.56 -10.31
CA ALA A 230 -17.77 -5.46 -9.30
C ALA A 230 -16.87 -4.23 -9.50
N ALA A 231 -16.50 -3.91 -10.74
CA ALA A 231 -15.71 -2.72 -11.07
C ALA A 231 -16.47 -1.42 -10.78
N GLU A 232 -17.79 -1.38 -11.02
CA GLU A 232 -18.65 -0.22 -10.73
C GLU A 232 -18.82 0.01 -9.22
N GLU A 233 -19.00 -1.07 -8.46
CA GLU A 233 -19.07 -1.01 -6.99
C GLU A 233 -17.76 -0.47 -6.40
N LEU A 234 -16.61 -0.98 -6.86
CA LEU A 234 -15.31 -0.46 -6.43
C LEU A 234 -15.11 0.99 -6.87
N ASP A 235 -15.50 1.36 -8.08
CA ASP A 235 -15.42 2.75 -8.58
C ASP A 235 -16.20 3.70 -7.66
N GLY A 236 -17.44 3.37 -7.33
CA GLY A 236 -18.29 4.11 -6.41
C GLY A 236 -17.68 4.20 -5.01
N TYR A 237 -17.14 3.09 -4.50
CA TYR A 237 -16.49 3.05 -3.21
C TYR A 237 -15.24 3.94 -3.14
N LEU A 238 -14.35 3.86 -4.13
CA LEU A 238 -13.15 4.70 -4.20
C LEU A 238 -13.49 6.18 -4.38
N GLN A 239 -14.58 6.50 -5.10
CA GLN A 239 -15.09 7.86 -5.22
C GLN A 239 -15.59 8.39 -3.87
N PHE A 240 -16.34 7.59 -3.13
CA PHE A 240 -16.79 7.92 -1.78
C PHE A 240 -15.61 8.15 -0.84
N LYS A 241 -14.60 7.28 -0.90
CA LYS A 241 -13.39 7.36 -0.07
C LYS A 241 -12.50 8.58 -0.40
N LYS A 242 -12.62 9.14 -1.59
CA LYS A 242 -11.90 10.38 -1.93
C LYS A 242 -12.32 11.56 -1.05
N GLY A 243 -13.48 11.45 -0.37
CA GLY A 243 -14.04 12.49 0.48
C GLY A 243 -14.61 13.68 -0.31
N PRO A 244 -15.37 14.57 0.33
CA PRO A 244 -15.62 15.88 -0.23
C PRO A 244 -14.26 16.52 -0.46
N THR A 245 -14.03 17.00 -1.67
CA THR A 245 -12.82 17.73 -2.04
C THR A 245 -12.54 18.72 -0.92
N PHE A 246 -11.46 18.53 -0.16
CA PHE A 246 -10.90 19.64 0.58
C PHE A 246 -10.48 20.64 -0.47
N LEU A 247 -11.43 21.52 -0.80
CA LEU A 247 -11.11 22.77 -1.46
C LEU A 247 -10.03 23.35 -0.53
N ALA A 248 -8.84 23.46 -1.05
CA ALA A 248 -7.78 24.23 -0.43
C ALA A 248 -8.26 25.69 -0.41
N ASN A 249 -9.12 26.02 0.53
CA ASN A 249 -9.34 27.37 0.95
C ASN A 249 -8.05 27.76 1.68
N GLY A 250 -7.11 28.26 0.89
CA GLY A 250 -6.01 29.05 1.38
C GLY A 250 -6.57 30.28 2.10
N ASN A 251 -6.83 30.13 3.37
CA ASN A 251 -6.86 31.23 4.32
C ASN A 251 -6.31 30.66 5.64
N GLY A 252 -5.02 30.90 5.82
CA GLY A 252 -4.35 30.71 7.08
C GLY A 252 -4.97 31.61 8.14
N ASN A 253 -5.70 31.00 9.04
CA ASN A 253 -5.90 31.56 10.37
C ASN A 253 -5.41 30.52 11.36
N GLY A 254 -4.18 30.74 11.82
CA GLY A 254 -3.58 29.99 12.89
C GLY A 254 -4.41 30.11 14.16
N PHE A 255 -4.97 29.02 14.60
CA PHE A 255 -5.38 28.90 15.99
C PHE A 255 -4.11 28.68 16.85
N HIS A 256 -3.58 29.81 17.33
CA HIS A 256 -2.66 29.78 18.45
C HIS A 256 -3.46 29.36 19.70
N HIS A 257 -3.33 28.13 20.12
CA HIS A 257 -3.63 27.76 21.50
C HIS A 257 -2.57 28.37 22.39
N ARG A 258 -2.93 29.47 23.08
CA ARG A 258 -2.22 29.98 24.23
C ARG A 258 -2.48 29.04 25.41
N PRO A 259 -1.46 28.54 26.09
CA PRO A 259 -1.68 27.85 27.37
C PRO A 259 -2.15 28.88 28.42
N PRO A 260 -2.99 28.48 29.39
CA PRO A 260 -3.42 29.37 30.43
C PRO A 260 -2.25 29.76 31.35
N ASP A 261 -2.09 31.06 31.58
CA ASP A 261 -1.17 31.65 32.53
C ASP A 261 -1.48 31.14 33.95
N SER A 262 -0.51 30.46 34.53
CA SER A 262 -0.47 30.19 35.97
C SER A 262 0.26 31.37 36.66
N SER A 263 -0.47 32.41 36.95
CA SER A 263 -0.04 33.43 37.91
C SER A 263 -1.11 33.51 38.99
N ASN A 264 -0.69 33.24 40.19
CA ASN A 264 -1.09 33.84 41.47
C ASN A 264 -0.70 32.86 42.57
N GLY A 265 0.03 33.27 43.53
CA GLY A 265 0.18 34.55 44.18
C GLY A 265 0.10 34.30 45.66
N THR A 266 1.17 34.54 46.30
CA THR A 266 1.35 35.06 47.67
C THR A 266 0.13 35.11 48.59
N THR A 267 0.19 34.48 49.68
CA THR A 267 0.42 34.97 51.05
C THR A 267 0.62 33.80 51.99
#